data_aaa2858fcd279497b4e414adf4968bea
#
_entry.id   aaa2858fcd279497b4e414adf4968bea
#
_cell.length_a   1.000
_cell.length_b   1.000
_cell.length_c   1.000
_cell.angle_alpha   90.00
_cell.angle_beta   90.00
_cell.angle_gamma   90.00
#
_symmetry.space_group_name_H-M   'P 1'
#
loop_
_entity.id
_entity.type
_entity.pdbx_description
1 polymer ?
#
loop_
_entity_poly.entity_id
_entity_poly.type
_entity_poly.pdbx_seq_one_letter_code
_entity_poly.pdbx_strand_id
1 'polypeptide(L)'
;LNLAEGAALSNDPVTARAAINTLREHRFTPETYTPMPELTGQDLVDYIRQERRLELCYEGFSWFDLRRYGMPSFSRDWVVNGEKVATYVIAEKDPSYTLPIPEQVLEKNKNLEQNTLANPR
;
A
#
# COMPACT_ATOMS: atom_id res chain seq x y z
N LEU A 1 -13.45 0.60 3.71
CA LEU A 1 -12.27 0.14 2.96
C LEU A 1 -12.00 -1.35 3.19
N ASN A 2 -11.84 -1.84 4.43
CA ASN A 2 -11.59 -3.27 4.69
C ASN A 2 -12.72 -4.17 4.18
N LEU A 3 -13.99 -3.77 4.37
CA LEU A 3 -15.13 -4.48 3.80
C LEU A 3 -15.08 -4.54 2.28
N ALA A 4 -14.78 -3.40 1.64
CA ALA A 4 -14.69 -3.33 0.18
C ALA A 4 -13.61 -4.26 -0.38
N GLU A 5 -12.43 -4.25 0.22
CA GLU A 5 -11.32 -5.11 -0.22
C GLU A 5 -11.61 -6.59 0.05
N GLY A 6 -12.16 -6.92 1.23
CA GLY A 6 -12.56 -8.29 1.55
C GLY A 6 -13.63 -8.84 0.60
N ALA A 7 -14.64 -8.03 0.27
CA ALA A 7 -15.69 -8.40 -0.68
C ALA A 7 -15.11 -8.61 -2.10
N ALA A 8 -14.23 -7.71 -2.56
CA ALA A 8 -13.59 -7.84 -3.88
C ALA A 8 -12.74 -9.12 -3.98
N LEU A 9 -11.96 -9.43 -2.95
CA LEU A 9 -11.15 -10.65 -2.88
C LEU A 9 -12.01 -11.93 -2.77
N SER A 10 -13.24 -11.82 -2.25
CA SER A 10 -14.22 -12.90 -2.19
C SER A 10 -15.11 -13.00 -3.43
N ASN A 11 -14.78 -12.26 -4.49
CA ASN A 11 -15.53 -12.19 -5.75
C ASN A 11 -17.00 -11.72 -5.56
N ASP A 12 -17.23 -10.78 -4.63
CA ASP A 12 -18.49 -10.07 -4.42
C ASP A 12 -18.35 -8.58 -4.84
N PRO A 13 -18.48 -8.28 -6.14
CA PRO A 13 -18.30 -6.92 -6.64
C PRO A 13 -19.45 -5.98 -6.21
N VAL A 14 -20.61 -6.51 -5.87
CA VAL A 14 -21.78 -5.71 -5.46
C VAL A 14 -21.52 -5.08 -4.08
N THR A 15 -21.15 -5.88 -3.09
CA THR A 15 -20.82 -5.40 -1.75
C THR A 15 -19.57 -4.50 -1.78
N ALA A 16 -18.55 -4.87 -2.55
CA ALA A 16 -17.33 -4.06 -2.71
C ALA A 16 -17.64 -2.67 -3.23
N ARG A 17 -18.44 -2.55 -4.30
CA ARG A 17 -18.85 -1.29 -4.91
C ARG A 17 -19.69 -0.44 -3.95
N ALA A 18 -20.67 -1.05 -3.28
CA ALA A 18 -21.50 -0.36 -2.32
C ALA A 18 -20.66 0.28 -1.19
N ALA A 19 -19.70 -0.46 -0.66
CA ALA A 19 -18.83 0.03 0.41
C ALA A 19 -17.92 1.18 -0.03
N ILE A 20 -17.39 1.17 -1.25
CA ILE A 20 -16.60 2.27 -1.81
C ILE A 20 -17.47 3.48 -2.10
N ASN A 21 -18.65 3.29 -2.69
CA ASN A 21 -19.55 4.40 -2.98
C ASN A 21 -20.01 5.12 -1.71
N THR A 22 -20.29 4.38 -0.64
CA THR A 22 -20.57 4.96 0.68
C THR A 22 -19.42 5.88 1.16
N LEU A 23 -18.16 5.46 1.01
CA LEU A 23 -17.01 6.31 1.33
C LEU A 23 -16.97 7.56 0.46
N ARG A 24 -17.12 7.39 -0.86
CA ARG A 24 -17.06 8.49 -1.84
C ARG A 24 -18.15 9.54 -1.63
N GLU A 25 -19.37 9.13 -1.30
CA GLU A 25 -20.48 10.01 -0.95
C GLU A 25 -20.15 10.96 0.22
N HIS A 26 -19.29 10.54 1.16
CA HIS A 26 -18.83 11.36 2.28
C HIS A 26 -17.59 12.21 1.96
N ARG A 27 -16.95 12.01 0.81
CA ARG A 27 -15.72 12.74 0.40
C ARG A 27 -15.93 13.74 -0.69
N PHE A 28 -16.97 13.57 -1.51
CA PHE A 28 -17.29 14.46 -2.62
C PHE A 28 -18.57 15.25 -2.33
N THR A 29 -18.67 16.45 -2.90
CA THR A 29 -19.93 17.19 -2.87
C THR A 29 -20.92 16.57 -3.85
N PRO A 30 -22.25 16.80 -3.69
CA PRO A 30 -23.22 16.27 -4.63
C PRO A 30 -22.92 16.59 -6.11
N GLU A 31 -22.31 17.74 -6.37
CA GLU A 31 -21.98 18.19 -7.72
C GLU A 31 -20.74 17.49 -8.31
N THR A 32 -19.85 17.00 -7.46
CA THR A 32 -18.59 16.35 -7.87
C THR A 32 -18.60 14.84 -7.66
N TYR A 33 -19.62 14.32 -6.98
CA TYR A 33 -19.74 12.89 -6.73
C TYR A 33 -19.92 12.12 -8.04
N THR A 34 -19.10 11.09 -8.19
CA THR A 34 -19.23 10.11 -9.26
C THR A 34 -19.07 8.73 -8.65
N PRO A 35 -20.03 7.81 -8.83
CA PRO A 35 -19.89 6.45 -8.33
C PRO A 35 -18.67 5.76 -8.96
N MET A 36 -18.12 4.78 -8.26
CA MET A 36 -17.04 3.99 -8.85
C MET A 36 -17.53 3.24 -10.10
N PRO A 37 -16.63 3.03 -11.10
CA PRO A 37 -16.98 2.30 -12.31
C PRO A 37 -17.35 0.83 -12.02
N GLU A 38 -18.03 0.21 -12.99
CA GLU A 38 -18.35 -1.22 -12.93
C GLU A 38 -17.13 -2.07 -13.25
N LEU A 39 -16.39 -2.46 -12.21
CA LEU A 39 -15.20 -3.29 -12.29
C LEU A 39 -15.43 -4.65 -11.63
N THR A 40 -14.68 -5.65 -12.07
CA THR A 40 -14.68 -7.01 -11.52
C THR A 40 -13.25 -7.56 -11.47
N GLY A 41 -13.06 -8.67 -10.74
CA GLY A 41 -11.76 -9.35 -10.68
C GLY A 41 -10.64 -8.45 -10.19
N GLN A 42 -9.48 -8.54 -10.82
CA GLN A 42 -8.28 -7.81 -10.41
C GLN A 42 -8.43 -6.28 -10.54
N ASP A 43 -9.10 -5.78 -11.58
CA ASP A 43 -9.32 -4.35 -11.77
C ASP A 43 -10.12 -3.73 -10.62
N LEU A 44 -11.11 -4.46 -10.09
CA LEU A 44 -11.86 -4.04 -8.91
C LEU A 44 -10.96 -3.98 -7.66
N VAL A 45 -10.14 -4.99 -7.45
CA VAL A 45 -9.20 -5.03 -6.32
C VAL A 45 -8.21 -3.88 -6.40
N ASP A 46 -7.64 -3.61 -7.58
CA ASP A 46 -6.65 -2.55 -7.78
C ASP A 46 -7.27 -1.16 -7.60
N TYR A 47 -8.49 -0.96 -8.08
CA TYR A 47 -9.25 0.27 -7.84
C TYR A 47 -9.46 0.52 -6.34
N ILE A 48 -9.91 -0.49 -5.58
CA ILE A 48 -10.13 -0.38 -4.13
C ILE A 48 -8.83 -0.09 -3.38
N ARG A 49 -7.72 -0.73 -3.78
CA ARG A 49 -6.39 -0.46 -3.21
C ARG A 49 -5.92 0.97 -3.48
N GLN A 50 -6.24 1.50 -4.66
CA GLN A 50 -5.95 2.90 -4.98
C GLN A 50 -6.79 3.86 -4.12
N GLU A 51 -8.10 3.64 -3.98
CA GLU A 51 -8.96 4.42 -3.09
C GLU A 51 -8.46 4.36 -1.63
N ARG A 52 -8.06 3.17 -1.17
CA ARG A 52 -7.46 3.00 0.15
C ARG A 52 -6.18 3.80 0.32
N ARG A 53 -5.31 3.80 -0.68
CA ARG A 53 -4.06 4.57 -0.65
C ARG A 53 -4.30 6.07 -0.58
N LEU A 54 -5.32 6.57 -1.28
CA LEU A 54 -5.71 7.98 -1.26
C LEU A 54 -6.33 8.36 0.09
N GLU A 55 -7.24 7.56 0.59
CA GLU A 55 -7.96 7.82 1.83
C GLU A 55 -7.04 7.81 3.07
N LEU A 56 -6.11 6.84 3.13
CA LEU A 56 -5.19 6.67 4.24
C LEU A 56 -3.81 7.30 3.99
N CYS A 57 -3.78 8.32 3.13
CA CYS A 57 -2.56 9.05 2.83
C CYS A 57 -2.01 9.73 4.10
N TYR A 58 -0.70 9.57 4.36
CA TYR A 58 0.01 10.04 5.54
C TYR A 58 -0.36 9.37 6.88
N GLU A 59 -1.22 8.36 6.90
CA GLU A 59 -1.58 7.63 8.12
C GLU A 59 -0.67 6.43 8.44
N GLY A 60 0.38 6.19 7.65
CA GLY A 60 1.38 5.14 7.89
C GLY A 60 0.99 3.74 7.42
N PHE A 61 -0.18 3.56 6.80
CA PHE A 61 -0.65 2.23 6.38
C PHE A 61 0.02 1.70 5.11
N SER A 62 0.52 2.57 4.23
CA SER A 62 1.02 2.20 2.90
C SER A 62 2.08 1.10 2.92
N TRP A 63 3.00 1.13 3.89
CA TRP A 63 4.06 0.12 4.00
C TRP A 63 3.51 -1.27 4.32
N PHE A 64 2.58 -1.34 5.26
CA PHE A 64 1.93 -2.59 5.65
C PHE A 64 1.05 -3.13 4.53
N ASP A 65 0.35 -2.23 3.81
CA ASP A 65 -0.45 -2.59 2.65
C ASP A 65 0.41 -3.17 1.53
N LEU A 66 1.55 -2.54 1.19
CA LEU A 66 2.49 -3.08 0.20
C LEU A 66 3.01 -4.47 0.59
N ARG A 67 3.30 -4.69 1.88
CA ARG A 67 3.73 -6.01 2.34
C ARG A 67 2.67 -7.09 2.11
N ARG A 68 1.42 -6.82 2.46
CA ARG A 68 0.32 -7.79 2.26
C ARG A 68 -0.14 -7.91 0.81
N TYR A 69 0.20 -6.95 -0.07
CA TYR A 69 -0.04 -7.02 -1.51
C TYR A 69 1.03 -7.81 -2.27
N GLY A 70 1.89 -8.53 -1.57
CA GLY A 70 2.92 -9.37 -2.17
C GLY A 70 4.27 -8.70 -2.33
N MET A 71 4.49 -7.55 -1.67
CA MET A 71 5.77 -6.83 -1.70
C MET A 71 6.19 -6.45 -3.13
N PRO A 72 5.37 -5.67 -3.86
CA PRO A 72 5.65 -5.33 -5.26
C PRO A 72 6.90 -4.46 -5.39
N SER A 73 7.49 -4.47 -6.57
CA SER A 73 8.53 -3.51 -6.91
C SER A 73 7.94 -2.11 -7.05
N PHE A 74 8.67 -1.10 -6.57
CA PHE A 74 8.36 0.31 -6.85
C PHE A 74 9.60 1.19 -6.85
N SER A 75 9.48 2.37 -7.43
CA SER A 75 10.55 3.36 -7.47
C SER A 75 10.08 4.72 -6.92
N ARG A 76 11.05 5.50 -6.44
CA ARG A 76 10.87 6.89 -6.01
C ARG A 76 12.01 7.73 -6.53
N ASP A 77 11.65 8.85 -7.13
CA ASP A 77 12.62 9.84 -7.54
C ASP A 77 12.95 10.78 -6.37
N TRP A 78 14.22 10.98 -6.15
CA TRP A 78 14.73 12.01 -5.26
C TRP A 78 14.88 13.30 -6.05
N VAL A 79 14.10 14.30 -5.70
CA VAL A 79 14.03 15.58 -6.40
C VAL A 79 14.55 16.69 -5.48
N VAL A 80 15.49 17.49 -5.96
CA VAL A 80 16.03 18.66 -5.24
C VAL A 80 15.87 19.88 -6.16
N ASN A 81 15.25 20.93 -5.66
CA ASN A 81 14.97 22.18 -6.40
C ASN A 81 14.26 21.95 -7.76
N GLY A 82 13.40 20.93 -7.85
CA GLY A 82 12.69 20.58 -9.07
C GLY A 82 13.46 19.68 -10.05
N GLU A 83 14.73 19.39 -9.78
CA GLU A 83 15.58 18.51 -10.58
C GLU A 83 15.66 17.12 -9.96
N LYS A 84 15.53 16.09 -10.79
CA LYS A 84 15.71 14.71 -10.39
C LYS A 84 17.18 14.39 -10.20
N VAL A 85 17.58 14.11 -8.97
CA VAL A 85 18.95 13.79 -8.57
C VAL A 85 19.23 12.29 -8.64
N ALA A 86 18.28 11.48 -8.18
CA ALA A 86 18.44 10.02 -8.15
C ALA A 86 17.08 9.32 -8.22
N THR A 87 17.08 8.04 -8.59
CA THR A 87 15.93 7.14 -8.45
C THR A 87 16.27 5.99 -7.53
N TYR A 88 15.52 5.83 -6.48
CA TYR A 88 15.62 4.67 -5.57
C TYR A 88 14.59 3.63 -5.98
N VAL A 89 15.02 2.38 -6.07
CA VAL A 89 14.18 1.26 -6.48
C VAL A 89 14.17 0.22 -5.37
N ILE A 90 12.99 -0.26 -5.01
CA ILE A 90 12.78 -1.47 -4.22
C ILE A 90 12.32 -2.55 -5.19
N ALA A 91 13.01 -3.68 -5.22
CA ALA A 91 12.63 -4.83 -6.05
C ALA A 91 11.42 -5.57 -5.45
N GLU A 92 10.77 -6.40 -6.25
CA GLU A 92 9.75 -7.30 -5.73
C GLU A 92 10.35 -8.23 -4.67
N LYS A 93 9.67 -8.36 -3.53
CA LYS A 93 10.11 -9.16 -2.38
C LYS A 93 11.50 -8.79 -1.84
N ASP A 94 11.91 -7.54 -2.05
CA ASP A 94 13.20 -7.03 -1.54
C ASP A 94 13.29 -7.23 -0.02
N PRO A 95 14.46 -7.63 0.51
CA PRO A 95 14.68 -7.74 1.97
C PRO A 95 14.34 -6.46 2.76
N SER A 96 14.42 -5.28 2.14
CA SER A 96 14.04 -3.99 2.76
C SER A 96 12.59 -3.92 3.23
N TYR A 97 11.71 -4.78 2.72
CA TYR A 97 10.34 -4.88 3.22
C TYR A 97 10.25 -5.37 4.67
N THR A 98 11.30 -6.02 5.17
CA THR A 98 11.43 -6.40 6.57
C THR A 98 12.47 -5.51 7.23
N LEU A 99 12.05 -4.74 8.23
CA LEU A 99 12.96 -3.88 8.95
C LEU A 99 14.00 -4.72 9.73
N PRO A 100 15.26 -4.28 9.79
CA PRO A 100 16.26 -4.97 10.59
C PRO A 100 15.91 -4.87 12.08
N ILE A 101 16.29 -5.90 12.83
CA ILE A 101 16.23 -5.86 14.28
C ILE A 101 17.29 -4.84 14.76
N PRO A 102 16.91 -3.87 15.60
CA PRO A 102 17.86 -2.89 16.12
C PRO A 102 19.05 -3.55 16.78
N GLU A 103 20.26 -3.04 16.52
CA GLU A 103 21.51 -3.62 17.03
C GLU A 103 21.51 -3.74 18.57
N GLN A 104 20.98 -2.74 19.26
CA GLN A 104 20.85 -2.75 20.73
C GLN A 104 20.00 -3.92 21.26
N VAL A 105 19.03 -4.42 20.47
CA VAL A 105 18.22 -5.59 20.84
C VAL A 105 19.02 -6.88 20.65
N LEU A 106 19.78 -6.99 19.57
CA LEU A 106 20.66 -8.13 19.29
C LEU A 106 21.80 -8.24 20.34
N GLU A 107 22.34 -7.11 20.76
CA GLU A 107 23.37 -7.08 21.81
C GLU A 107 22.86 -7.64 23.14
N LYS A 108 21.61 -7.37 23.49
CA LYS A 108 20.97 -7.81 24.73
C LYS A 108 20.47 -9.25 24.68
N ASN A 109 20.20 -9.78 23.49
CA ASN A 109 19.69 -11.14 23.32
C ASN A 109 20.47 -11.86 22.20
N LYS A 110 21.51 -12.58 22.61
CA LYS A 110 22.41 -13.35 21.71
C LYS A 110 21.74 -14.53 21.00
N ASN A 111 20.52 -14.89 21.39
CA ASN A 111 19.76 -15.95 20.73
C ASN A 111 18.93 -15.44 19.54
N LEU A 112 18.91 -14.14 19.29
CA LEU A 112 18.25 -13.57 18.12
C LEU A 112 19.20 -13.55 16.93
N GLU A 113 18.69 -14.02 15.80
CA GLU A 113 19.34 -13.87 14.50
C GLU A 113 18.77 -12.65 13.76
N GLN A 114 19.64 -11.91 13.06
CA GLN A 114 19.23 -10.76 12.26
C GLN A 114 18.42 -11.22 11.06
N ASN A 115 17.41 -10.42 10.69
CA ASN A 115 16.70 -10.54 9.41
C ASN A 115 17.69 -10.42 8.25
N THR A 116 17.37 -11.04 7.10
CA THR A 116 18.12 -10.80 5.87
C THR A 116 18.12 -9.30 5.57
N LEU A 117 19.31 -8.72 5.54
CA LEU A 117 19.49 -7.29 5.27
C LEU A 117 19.45 -7.02 3.77
N ALA A 118 18.87 -5.89 3.41
CA ALA A 118 19.01 -5.37 2.06
C ALA A 118 20.46 -5.00 1.79
N ASN A 119 20.89 -5.17 0.53
CA ASN A 119 22.19 -4.67 0.11
C ASN A 119 22.25 -3.15 0.29
N PRO A 120 23.40 -2.59 0.72
CA PRO A 120 23.60 -1.15 0.72
C PRO A 120 23.35 -0.58 -0.68
N ARG A 121 22.68 0.54 -0.74
CA ARG A 121 22.34 1.24 -1.99
C ARG A 121 23.09 2.52 -2.11
#